data_d9861a5c52344c9388f2088bd610ba5e
#
_entry.id   d9861a5c52344c9388f2088bd610ba5e
#
_cell.length_a   1.000
_cell.length_b   1.000
_cell.length_c   1.000
_cell.angle_alpha   90.00
_cell.angle_beta   90.00
_cell.angle_gamma   90.00
#
_symmetry.space_group_name_H-M   'P 1'
#
loop_
_entity.id
_entity.type
_entity.pdbx_description
1 polymer ?
#
loop_
_entity_poly.entity_id
_entity_poly.type
_entity_poly.pdbx_seq_one_letter_code
_entity_poly.pdbx_strand_id
1 'polypeptide(L)'
;MLQLAKGNLIDMAEQGLFDVIVHGCNCMNTMGSGIAKEIRERYPNAYKADFEYMMDEDWRRYPPVFKLGNYSEAAVYGGGRTLFTIINAYTQLDYNKKDEEFIDRFEYESFYLILKKLETFGPVKFGFPYIGMGLAGGDKDRIIAMLEDFAEKISIAGGSVTLVEFG
;
A
#
# COMPACT_ATOMS: atom_id res chain seq x y z
N MET A 1 -15.28 -6.06 9.63
CA MET A 1 -15.62 -4.66 9.90
C MET A 1 -14.36 -3.81 9.95
N LEU A 2 -14.35 -2.67 9.28
CA LEU A 2 -13.20 -1.77 9.27
C LEU A 2 -13.00 -1.12 10.65
N GLN A 3 -11.79 -1.22 11.18
CA GLN A 3 -11.41 -0.58 12.44
C GLN A 3 -10.71 0.75 12.14
N LEU A 4 -10.89 1.72 13.03
CA LEU A 4 -10.24 3.03 12.90
C LEU A 4 -9.30 3.22 14.09
N ALA A 5 -8.10 3.76 13.82
CA ALA A 5 -7.10 4.05 14.84
C ALA A 5 -6.36 5.34 14.51
N LYS A 6 -5.72 5.93 15.49
CA LYS A 6 -4.78 7.05 15.32
C LYS A 6 -3.40 6.60 15.74
N GLY A 7 -2.39 7.05 15.02
CA GLY A 7 -1.02 6.75 15.37
C GLY A 7 -0.11 6.76 14.16
N ASN A 8 1.03 6.13 14.30
CA ASN A 8 1.98 5.93 13.22
C ASN A 8 1.86 4.47 12.76
N LEU A 9 1.43 4.26 11.53
CA LEU A 9 1.20 2.93 10.97
C LEU A 9 2.44 2.04 11.08
N ILE A 10 3.61 2.60 10.78
CA ILE A 10 4.86 1.84 10.79
C ILE A 10 5.24 1.43 12.20
N ASP A 11 5.15 2.36 13.16
CA ASP A 11 5.44 2.06 14.56
C ASP A 11 4.48 1.00 15.10
N MET A 12 3.21 1.08 14.73
CA MET A 12 2.21 0.10 15.13
C MET A 12 2.51 -1.30 14.56
N ALA A 13 2.99 -1.36 13.32
CA ALA A 13 3.42 -2.63 12.72
C ALA A 13 4.63 -3.20 13.47
N GLU A 14 5.59 -2.36 13.83
CA GLU A 14 6.76 -2.80 14.60
C GLU A 14 6.37 -3.32 16.00
N GLN A 15 5.30 -2.79 16.56
CA GLN A 15 4.75 -3.26 17.84
C GLN A 15 3.96 -4.56 17.73
N GLY A 16 3.82 -5.11 16.54
CA GLY A 16 3.11 -6.36 16.33
C GLY A 16 1.61 -6.23 16.11
N LEU A 17 1.11 -5.02 15.90
CA LEU A 17 -0.33 -4.80 15.71
C LEU A 17 -0.82 -5.21 14.32
N PHE A 18 0.06 -5.27 13.33
CA PHE A 18 -0.26 -5.64 11.96
C PHE A 18 0.70 -6.69 11.43
N ASP A 19 0.16 -7.64 10.67
CA ASP A 19 0.96 -8.62 9.93
C ASP A 19 1.37 -8.08 8.57
N VAL A 20 0.53 -7.22 7.99
CA VAL A 20 0.73 -6.63 6.66
C VAL A 20 0.30 -5.17 6.72
N ILE A 21 1.17 -4.28 6.25
CA ILE A 21 0.80 -2.89 6.03
C ILE A 21 0.81 -2.61 4.53
N VAL A 22 -0.15 -1.81 4.08
CA VAL A 22 -0.35 -1.51 2.66
C VAL A 22 -0.26 0.00 2.48
N HIS A 23 0.59 0.46 1.59
CA HIS A 23 0.63 1.89 1.25
C HIS A 23 0.54 2.08 -0.25
N GLY A 24 0.02 3.23 -0.68
CA GLY A 24 -0.10 3.57 -2.08
C GLY A 24 1.21 4.05 -2.66
N CYS A 25 1.55 3.54 -3.84
CA CYS A 25 2.74 3.94 -4.57
C CYS A 25 2.35 4.37 -5.99
N ASN A 26 3.17 5.27 -6.56
CA ASN A 26 3.14 5.51 -7.99
C ASN A 26 3.94 4.42 -8.71
N CYS A 27 3.87 4.40 -10.04
CA CYS A 27 4.57 3.43 -10.86
C CYS A 27 5.96 3.89 -11.32
N MET A 28 6.44 5.03 -10.82
CA MET A 28 7.67 5.67 -11.28
C MET A 28 8.87 5.44 -10.34
N ASN A 29 8.73 4.56 -9.37
CA ASN A 29 9.80 4.13 -8.45
C ASN A 29 10.39 5.24 -7.59
N THR A 30 9.60 6.21 -7.18
CA THR A 30 10.12 7.36 -6.45
C THR A 30 10.06 7.22 -4.93
N MET A 31 8.96 6.72 -4.39
CA MET A 31 8.73 6.67 -2.93
C MET A 31 9.24 7.95 -2.26
N GLY A 32 8.89 9.09 -2.84
CA GLY A 32 9.54 10.36 -2.54
C GLY A 32 8.83 11.27 -1.55
N SER A 33 7.65 10.89 -1.06
CA SER A 33 6.90 11.75 -0.14
C SER A 33 6.02 10.94 0.81
N GLY A 34 5.61 11.58 1.90
CA GLY A 34 4.70 11.00 2.89
C GLY A 34 5.20 9.69 3.48
N ILE A 35 4.28 8.77 3.68
CA ILE A 35 4.58 7.47 4.25
C ILE A 35 5.53 6.65 3.37
N ALA A 36 5.45 6.79 2.05
CA ALA A 36 6.33 6.09 1.13
C ALA A 36 7.80 6.49 1.36
N LYS A 37 8.06 7.77 1.57
CA LYS A 37 9.40 8.26 1.88
C LYS A 37 9.92 7.68 3.19
N GLU A 38 9.09 7.66 4.23
CA GLU A 38 9.46 7.09 5.53
C GLU A 38 9.77 5.60 5.39
N ILE A 39 8.97 4.86 4.65
CA ILE A 39 9.21 3.44 4.39
C ILE A 39 10.54 3.25 3.65
N ARG A 40 10.78 4.05 2.62
CA ARG A 40 12.04 3.99 1.87
C ARG A 40 13.25 4.19 2.78
N GLU A 41 13.18 5.15 3.69
CA GLU A 41 14.27 5.47 4.61
C GLU A 41 14.48 4.42 5.68
N ARG A 42 13.38 3.88 6.24
CA ARG A 42 13.44 2.89 7.33
C ARG A 42 13.65 1.46 6.84
N TYR A 43 13.13 1.14 5.66
CA TYR A 43 13.17 -0.21 5.10
C TYR A 43 13.63 -0.17 3.65
N PRO A 44 14.94 -0.06 3.41
CA PRO A 44 15.48 -0.01 2.04
C PRO A 44 15.06 -1.18 1.16
N ASN A 45 14.78 -2.35 1.76
CA ASN A 45 14.29 -3.50 1.00
C ASN A 45 12.92 -3.26 0.37
N ALA A 46 12.07 -2.45 0.98
CA ALA A 46 10.77 -2.10 0.40
C ALA A 46 10.96 -1.22 -0.85
N TYR A 47 11.89 -0.28 -0.80
CA TYR A 47 12.24 0.53 -1.97
C TYR A 47 12.87 -0.32 -3.07
N LYS A 48 13.75 -1.24 -2.70
CA LYS A 48 14.36 -2.16 -3.66
C LYS A 48 13.31 -3.02 -4.35
N ALA A 49 12.33 -3.54 -3.60
CA ALA A 49 11.23 -4.31 -4.17
C ALA A 49 10.43 -3.48 -5.17
N ASP A 50 10.15 -2.21 -4.86
CA ASP A 50 9.48 -1.28 -5.77
C ASP A 50 10.32 -1.03 -7.02
N PHE A 51 11.59 -0.73 -6.84
CA PHE A 51 12.50 -0.42 -7.96
C PHE A 51 12.65 -1.60 -8.91
N GLU A 52 12.76 -2.81 -8.39
CA GLU A 52 13.00 -4.02 -9.18
C GLU A 52 11.72 -4.65 -9.73
N TYR A 53 10.55 -4.24 -9.27
CA TYR A 53 9.29 -4.84 -9.68
C TYR A 53 9.07 -4.65 -11.18
N MET A 54 8.69 -5.74 -11.87
CA MET A 54 8.46 -5.75 -13.31
C MET A 54 9.73 -5.49 -14.15
N MET A 55 10.90 -5.82 -13.62
CA MET A 55 12.13 -5.86 -14.38
C MET A 55 12.22 -7.21 -15.12
N ASP A 56 12.67 -7.19 -16.36
CA ASP A 56 12.88 -8.42 -17.11
C ASP A 56 14.29 -9.01 -16.87
N GLU A 57 14.59 -10.15 -17.52
CA GLU A 57 15.87 -10.84 -17.36
C GLU A 57 17.08 -10.00 -17.76
N ASP A 58 16.88 -9.03 -18.67
CA ASP A 58 17.92 -8.13 -19.14
C ASP A 58 17.99 -6.85 -18.30
N TRP A 59 17.30 -6.80 -17.16
CA TRP A 59 17.18 -5.64 -16.29
C TRP A 59 16.48 -4.45 -16.96
N ARG A 60 15.71 -4.73 -18.01
CA ARG A 60 14.85 -3.73 -18.65
C ARG A 60 13.50 -3.72 -17.94
N ARG A 61 13.01 -2.53 -17.72
CA ARG A 61 11.73 -2.37 -17.03
C ARG A 61 10.59 -2.40 -18.04
N TYR A 62 9.52 -3.08 -17.68
CA TYR A 62 8.26 -2.97 -18.41
C TYR A 62 7.73 -1.53 -18.31
N PRO A 63 6.89 -1.09 -19.28
CA PRO A 63 6.25 0.22 -19.17
C PRO A 63 5.60 0.41 -17.79
N PRO A 64 5.77 1.58 -17.17
CA PRO A 64 5.27 1.82 -15.79
C PRO A 64 3.80 1.48 -15.60
N VAL A 65 2.96 1.70 -16.60
CA VAL A 65 1.51 1.44 -16.51
C VAL A 65 1.20 -0.02 -16.18
N PHE A 66 2.09 -0.96 -16.49
CA PHE A 66 1.88 -2.37 -16.18
C PHE A 66 1.88 -2.66 -14.68
N LYS A 67 2.41 -1.75 -13.88
CA LYS A 67 2.38 -1.90 -12.43
C LYS A 67 1.00 -1.62 -11.83
N LEU A 68 0.19 -0.79 -12.48
CA LEU A 68 -1.15 -0.43 -11.96
C LEU A 68 -2.00 -1.68 -11.70
N GLY A 69 -2.64 -1.71 -10.54
CA GLY A 69 -3.48 -2.84 -10.13
C GLY A 69 -2.70 -4.03 -9.58
N ASN A 70 -1.38 -3.89 -9.47
CA ASN A 70 -0.49 -4.89 -8.90
C ASN A 70 0.17 -4.33 -7.64
N TYR A 71 0.99 -5.13 -7.00
CA TYR A 71 1.79 -4.71 -5.85
C TYR A 71 3.12 -5.45 -5.84
N SER A 72 4.11 -4.84 -5.21
CA SER A 72 5.33 -5.53 -4.79
C SER A 72 5.32 -5.64 -3.27
N GLU A 73 6.14 -6.52 -2.73
CA GLU A 73 6.15 -6.74 -1.29
C GLU A 73 7.57 -6.92 -0.76
N ALA A 74 7.74 -6.56 0.51
CA ALA A 74 8.99 -6.76 1.21
C ALA A 74 8.70 -7.19 2.65
N ALA A 75 9.35 -8.25 3.10
CA ALA A 75 9.24 -8.70 4.48
C ALA A 75 10.21 -7.92 5.35
N VAL A 76 9.76 -7.54 6.53
CA VAL A 76 10.60 -6.94 7.57
C VAL A 76 10.94 -8.01 8.58
N TYR A 77 12.23 -8.24 8.79
CA TYR A 77 12.72 -9.31 9.67
C TYR A 77 13.25 -8.75 10.99
N GLY A 78 13.10 -9.53 12.03
CA GLY A 78 13.70 -9.26 13.32
C GLY A 78 13.70 -10.52 14.18
N GLY A 79 14.76 -10.74 14.96
CA GLY A 79 14.84 -11.93 15.80
C GLY A 79 14.77 -13.25 15.05
N GLY A 80 15.24 -13.28 13.79
CA GLY A 80 15.24 -14.49 12.97
C GLY A 80 13.90 -14.87 12.36
N ARG A 81 12.93 -13.97 12.35
CA ARG A 81 11.59 -14.21 11.81
C ARG A 81 11.04 -12.97 11.09
N THR A 82 10.01 -13.18 10.28
CA THR A 82 9.26 -12.07 9.69
C THR A 82 8.41 -11.41 10.76
N LEU A 83 8.57 -10.10 10.93
CA LEU A 83 7.77 -9.30 11.86
C LEU A 83 6.47 -8.84 11.19
N PHE A 84 6.58 -8.30 9.99
CA PHE A 84 5.44 -7.90 9.16
C PHE A 84 5.89 -7.76 7.71
N THR A 85 4.92 -7.63 6.82
CA THR A 85 5.17 -7.45 5.39
C THR A 85 4.67 -6.07 4.95
N ILE A 86 5.43 -5.40 4.09
CA ILE A 86 5.05 -4.13 3.48
C ILE A 86 4.58 -4.42 2.07
N ILE A 87 3.39 -3.93 1.73
CA ILE A 87 2.82 -4.01 0.38
C ILE A 87 2.93 -2.63 -0.26
N ASN A 88 3.67 -2.55 -1.36
CA ASN A 88 3.74 -1.36 -2.21
C ASN A 88 2.63 -1.49 -3.26
N ALA A 89 1.49 -0.86 -3.03
CA ALA A 89 0.31 -1.01 -3.87
C ALA A 89 0.31 0.07 -4.96
N TYR A 90 0.32 -0.33 -6.22
CA TYR A 90 0.41 0.61 -7.35
C TYR A 90 -0.97 1.14 -7.71
N THR A 91 -1.32 2.24 -7.08
CA THR A 91 -2.64 2.86 -7.17
C THR A 91 -2.69 4.11 -8.03
N GLN A 92 -1.56 4.59 -8.51
CA GLN A 92 -1.48 5.73 -9.42
C GLN A 92 -0.25 5.61 -10.32
N LEU A 93 -0.32 6.15 -11.53
CA LEU A 93 0.76 6.01 -12.50
C LEU A 93 1.98 6.82 -12.09
N ASP A 94 1.79 8.09 -11.80
CA ASP A 94 2.88 9.04 -11.51
C ASP A 94 2.63 9.74 -10.17
N TYR A 95 3.61 10.51 -9.72
CA TYR A 95 3.41 11.36 -8.56
C TYR A 95 2.54 12.56 -8.96
N ASN A 96 1.77 13.07 -7.99
CA ASN A 96 0.83 14.14 -8.24
C ASN A 96 1.53 15.48 -8.36
N LYS A 97 1.37 16.14 -9.52
CA LYS A 97 1.87 17.50 -9.75
C LYS A 97 0.68 18.44 -9.78
N LYS A 98 0.62 19.35 -8.82
CA LYS A 98 -0.53 20.23 -8.59
C LYS A 98 -0.89 21.13 -9.76
N ASP A 99 0.08 21.49 -10.59
CA ASP A 99 -0.10 22.50 -11.62
C ASP A 99 -0.41 21.91 -13.00
N GLU A 100 -0.60 20.63 -13.10
CA GLU A 100 -0.87 19.98 -14.37
C GLU A 100 -2.33 19.72 -14.56
N GLU A 101 -2.85 20.00 -15.75
CA GLU A 101 -4.24 19.78 -16.13
C GLU A 101 -4.59 18.28 -16.06
N PHE A 102 -3.66 17.43 -16.43
CA PHE A 102 -3.82 15.97 -16.38
C PHE A 102 -2.93 15.40 -15.30
N ILE A 103 -3.42 15.44 -14.09
CA ILE A 103 -2.72 14.87 -12.94
C ILE A 103 -3.16 13.43 -12.80
N ASP A 104 -2.16 12.54 -12.70
CA ASP A 104 -2.46 11.15 -12.39
C ASP A 104 -3.03 11.08 -10.99
N ARG A 105 -4.25 10.63 -10.94
CA ARG A 105 -5.02 10.51 -9.71
C ARG A 105 -4.99 9.08 -9.22
N PHE A 106 -5.48 8.93 -8.00
CA PHE A 106 -5.72 7.62 -7.43
C PHE A 106 -6.68 6.83 -8.34
N GLU A 107 -6.25 5.64 -8.72
CA GLU A 107 -6.98 4.77 -9.64
C GLU A 107 -7.82 3.75 -8.86
N TYR A 108 -9.12 3.96 -8.80
CA TYR A 108 -10.02 3.11 -8.02
C TYR A 108 -10.04 1.67 -8.53
N GLU A 109 -10.03 1.48 -9.84
CA GLU A 109 -10.00 0.16 -10.44
C GLU A 109 -8.76 -0.61 -10.06
N SER A 110 -7.61 0.07 -10.07
CA SER A 110 -6.34 -0.51 -9.65
C SER A 110 -6.38 -0.91 -8.18
N PHE A 111 -6.92 -0.05 -7.33
CA PHE A 111 -7.06 -0.36 -5.92
C PHE A 111 -8.00 -1.55 -5.69
N TYR A 112 -9.11 -1.60 -6.41
CA TYR A 112 -10.03 -2.73 -6.34
C TYR A 112 -9.32 -4.04 -6.68
N LEU A 113 -8.55 -4.07 -7.76
CA LEU A 113 -7.81 -5.26 -8.18
C LEU A 113 -6.78 -5.68 -7.13
N ILE A 114 -6.11 -4.72 -6.52
CA ILE A 114 -5.13 -5.01 -5.45
C ILE A 114 -5.85 -5.62 -4.25
N LEU A 115 -6.95 -5.03 -3.81
CA LEU A 115 -7.71 -5.57 -2.68
C LEU A 115 -8.19 -6.99 -2.95
N LYS A 116 -8.64 -7.28 -4.18
CA LYS A 116 -9.03 -8.64 -4.56
C LYS A 116 -7.87 -9.63 -4.42
N LYS A 117 -6.66 -9.24 -4.78
CA LYS A 117 -5.48 -10.07 -4.61
C LYS A 117 -5.14 -10.28 -3.13
N LEU A 118 -5.27 -9.22 -2.32
CA LEU A 118 -4.98 -9.29 -0.88
C LEU A 118 -6.00 -10.15 -0.12
N GLU A 119 -7.21 -10.29 -0.62
CA GLU A 119 -8.21 -11.18 -0.01
C GLU A 119 -7.72 -12.62 0.09
N THR A 120 -6.78 -13.01 -0.75
CA THR A 120 -6.23 -14.38 -0.75
C THR A 120 -5.21 -14.62 0.35
N PHE A 121 -4.81 -13.59 1.10
CA PHE A 121 -3.81 -13.73 2.16
C PHE A 121 -4.32 -14.50 3.37
N GLY A 122 -5.65 -14.62 3.52
CA GLY A 122 -6.25 -15.36 4.62
C GLY A 122 -6.36 -14.53 5.92
N PRO A 123 -6.20 -15.18 7.09
CA PRO A 123 -6.48 -14.55 8.39
C PRO A 123 -5.33 -13.67 8.85
N VAL A 124 -5.11 -12.54 8.21
CA VAL A 124 -4.04 -11.59 8.57
C VAL A 124 -4.62 -10.28 9.09
N LYS A 125 -3.81 -9.58 9.88
CA LYS A 125 -4.12 -8.25 10.40
C LYS A 125 -3.52 -7.22 9.45
N PHE A 126 -4.37 -6.57 8.66
CA PHE A 126 -3.96 -5.51 7.73
C PHE A 126 -4.01 -4.14 8.38
N GLY A 127 -3.00 -3.31 8.12
CA GLY A 127 -3.01 -1.89 8.45
C GLY A 127 -2.89 -1.06 7.17
N PHE A 128 -3.74 -0.03 7.05
CA PHE A 128 -3.73 0.90 5.93
C PHE A 128 -3.61 2.33 6.47
N PRO A 129 -2.81 3.19 5.81
CA PRO A 129 -2.93 4.63 6.04
C PRO A 129 -4.16 5.15 5.31
N TYR A 130 -4.41 6.46 5.35
CA TYR A 130 -5.46 7.08 4.53
C TYR A 130 -5.02 7.11 3.06
N ILE A 131 -4.90 5.91 2.50
CA ILE A 131 -4.38 5.66 1.16
C ILE A 131 -5.20 6.38 0.09
N GLY A 132 -4.53 7.13 -0.78
CA GLY A 132 -5.17 7.83 -1.89
C GLY A 132 -5.96 9.06 -1.52
N MET A 133 -6.12 9.38 -0.25
CA MET A 133 -7.01 10.45 0.22
C MET A 133 -6.32 11.80 0.40
N GLY A 134 -5.01 11.86 0.19
CA GLY A 134 -4.22 13.08 0.27
C GLY A 134 -3.95 13.69 -1.10
N LEU A 135 -2.68 13.84 -1.44
CA LEU A 135 -2.25 14.44 -2.70
C LEU A 135 -2.76 13.72 -3.95
N ALA A 136 -3.02 12.41 -3.85
CA ALA A 136 -3.56 11.63 -4.95
C ALA A 136 -5.01 12.01 -5.30
N GLY A 137 -5.69 12.77 -4.45
CA GLY A 137 -7.00 13.35 -4.73
C GLY A 137 -8.16 12.36 -4.77
N GLY A 138 -8.02 11.19 -4.16
CA GLY A 138 -9.09 10.21 -4.09
C GLY A 138 -10.24 10.67 -3.18
N ASP A 139 -11.44 10.23 -3.50
CA ASP A 139 -12.63 10.49 -2.70
C ASP A 139 -12.60 9.65 -1.44
N LYS A 140 -12.58 10.31 -0.28
CA LYS A 140 -12.48 9.66 1.01
C LYS A 140 -13.60 8.65 1.25
N ASP A 141 -14.83 9.03 1.01
CA ASP A 141 -15.99 8.17 1.28
C ASP A 141 -15.96 6.93 0.38
N ARG A 142 -15.59 7.11 -0.87
CA ARG A 142 -15.49 6.01 -1.82
C ARG A 142 -14.39 5.02 -1.43
N ILE A 143 -13.22 5.52 -1.06
CA ILE A 143 -12.09 4.66 -0.67
C ILE A 143 -12.42 3.92 0.63
N ILE A 144 -13.03 4.59 1.59
CA ILE A 144 -13.44 3.96 2.85
C ILE A 144 -14.48 2.87 2.59
N ALA A 145 -15.44 3.10 1.69
CA ALA A 145 -16.42 2.08 1.32
C ALA A 145 -15.75 0.84 0.72
N MET A 146 -14.73 1.02 -0.11
CA MET A 146 -13.95 -0.08 -0.66
C MET A 146 -13.21 -0.85 0.44
N LEU A 147 -12.65 -0.15 1.42
CA LEU A 147 -11.97 -0.76 2.56
C LEU A 147 -12.95 -1.48 3.48
N GLU A 148 -14.15 -0.95 3.66
CA GLU A 148 -15.18 -1.63 4.46
C GLU A 148 -15.59 -2.97 3.84
N ASP A 149 -15.76 -3.00 2.53
CA ASP A 149 -16.06 -4.24 1.82
C ASP A 149 -14.91 -5.26 1.96
N PHE A 150 -13.69 -4.79 1.77
CA PHE A 150 -12.50 -5.62 1.98
C PHE A 150 -12.42 -6.15 3.42
N ALA A 151 -12.66 -5.27 4.40
CA ALA A 151 -12.61 -5.64 5.82
C ALA A 151 -13.64 -6.70 6.18
N GLU A 152 -14.82 -6.64 5.60
CA GLU A 152 -15.85 -7.68 5.81
C GLU A 152 -15.35 -9.03 5.34
N LYS A 153 -14.76 -9.10 4.16
CA LYS A 153 -14.22 -10.34 3.60
C LYS A 153 -13.06 -10.89 4.43
N ILE A 154 -12.16 -10.02 4.86
CA ILE A 154 -11.03 -10.41 5.70
C ILE A 154 -11.51 -10.87 7.08
N SER A 155 -12.53 -10.25 7.65
CA SER A 155 -13.11 -10.67 8.92
C SER A 155 -13.72 -12.08 8.83
N ILE A 156 -14.38 -12.40 7.74
CA ILE A 156 -14.91 -13.75 7.49
C ILE A 156 -13.78 -14.77 7.46
N ALA A 157 -12.62 -14.41 6.90
CA ALA A 157 -11.45 -15.26 6.87
C ALA A 157 -10.70 -15.34 8.22
N GLY A 158 -11.13 -14.58 9.23
CA GLY A 158 -10.51 -14.58 10.56
C GLY A 158 -9.45 -13.53 10.79
N GLY A 159 -9.29 -12.58 9.86
CA GLY A 159 -8.35 -11.48 9.99
C GLY A 159 -9.02 -10.16 10.38
N SER A 160 -8.30 -9.07 10.21
CA SER A 160 -8.80 -7.72 10.51
C SER A 160 -8.21 -6.69 9.57
N VAL A 161 -8.90 -5.55 9.45
CA VAL A 161 -8.43 -4.41 8.66
C VAL A 161 -8.60 -3.14 9.49
N THR A 162 -7.52 -2.40 9.65
CA THR A 162 -7.50 -1.14 10.40
C THR A 162 -7.03 0.00 9.50
N LEU A 163 -7.78 1.09 9.49
CA LEU A 163 -7.40 2.33 8.83
C LEU A 163 -6.79 3.23 9.91
N VAL A 164 -5.53 3.63 9.71
CA VAL A 164 -4.77 4.41 10.68
C VAL A 164 -4.64 5.85 10.22
N GLU A 165 -5.20 6.77 11.01
CA GLU A 165 -5.01 8.19 10.81
C GLU A 165 -3.70 8.61 11.48
N PHE A 166 -2.80 9.25 10.73
CA PHE A 166 -1.54 9.74 11.29
C PHE A 166 -1.83 10.84 12.33
N GLY A 167 -1.25 10.67 13.49
CA GLY A 167 -1.48 11.64 14.55
C GLY A 167 -0.73 11.35 15.84
#